data_68a4122369a7cf922741db06ebb3fc89
#
_entry.id   68a4122369a7cf922741db06ebb3fc89
#
_cell.length_a   1.000
_cell.length_b   1.000
_cell.length_c   1.000
_cell.angle_alpha   90.00
_cell.angle_beta   90.00
_cell.angle_gamma   90.00
#
_symmetry.space_group_name_H-M   'P 1'
#
loop_
_entity.id
_entity.type
_entity.pdbx_description
1 polymer ?
#
loop_
_entity_poly.entity_id
_entity_poly.type
_entity_poly.pdbx_seq_one_letter_code
_entity_poly.pdbx_strand_id
1 'polypeptide(L)'
;ANSSSFSSFTILRNISEIVATNKDIKVWNLSLGSRLNINYNFISPEAYILDKIQFENDVIFVIAGTNLSSGETITRPIGAPADSINSIVVNSVDKDNQPSSYSRKGPVLSFFIKPDISYYGGDSRNPMKVCTPNGEAFVKGTSFAAPWISRKLSYLINILGLSRDIAKALLIHSATGWDRQQIDPSLVGHGIVPIRIEDIINSKDDEIQFII
;
A
#
# COMPACT_ATOMS: atom_id res chain seq x y z
N ALA A 1 -36.04 -0.86 -2.26
CA ALA A 1 -34.80 -0.13 -2.55
C ALA A 1 -33.82 -1.11 -3.18
N ASN A 2 -33.61 -1.00 -4.49
CA ASN A 2 -32.62 -1.82 -5.20
C ASN A 2 -31.23 -1.39 -4.72
N SER A 3 -30.58 -2.22 -3.92
CA SER A 3 -29.13 -2.13 -3.72
C SER A 3 -28.47 -2.56 -5.04
N SER A 4 -28.14 -1.60 -5.89
CA SER A 4 -27.25 -1.85 -7.00
C SER A 4 -25.91 -2.33 -6.40
N SER A 5 -25.66 -3.63 -6.47
CA SER A 5 -24.34 -4.19 -6.14
C SER A 5 -23.35 -3.57 -7.11
N PHE A 6 -22.55 -2.60 -6.65
CA PHE A 6 -21.44 -2.10 -7.43
C PHE A 6 -20.51 -3.27 -7.74
N SER A 7 -20.50 -3.71 -8.98
CA SER A 7 -19.54 -4.71 -9.44
C SER A 7 -18.12 -4.14 -9.37
N SER A 8 -17.16 -4.91 -8.90
CA SER A 8 -15.73 -4.53 -8.92
C SER A 8 -15.26 -4.07 -10.29
N PHE A 9 -15.77 -4.68 -11.35
CA PHE A 9 -15.49 -4.28 -12.73
C PHE A 9 -16.02 -2.89 -13.10
N THR A 10 -17.16 -2.48 -12.57
CA THR A 10 -17.68 -1.11 -12.77
C THR A 10 -16.75 -0.08 -12.10
N ILE A 11 -16.29 -0.37 -10.90
CA ILE A 11 -15.33 0.50 -10.18
C ILE A 11 -14.03 0.61 -10.99
N LEU A 12 -13.48 -0.51 -11.47
CA LEU A 12 -12.23 -0.53 -12.24
C LEU A 12 -12.35 0.19 -13.56
N ARG A 13 -13.49 0.07 -14.27
CA ARG A 13 -13.75 0.85 -15.48
C ARG A 13 -13.75 2.34 -15.20
N ASN A 14 -14.43 2.77 -14.14
CA ASN A 14 -14.46 4.17 -13.75
C ASN A 14 -13.06 4.67 -13.36
N ILE A 15 -12.26 3.87 -12.66
CA ILE A 15 -10.85 4.18 -12.34
C ILE A 15 -10.06 4.37 -13.64
N SER A 16 -10.21 3.46 -14.62
CA SER A 16 -9.52 3.57 -15.90
C SER A 16 -9.87 4.85 -16.65
N GLU A 17 -11.15 5.21 -16.71
CA GLU A 17 -11.63 6.44 -17.34
C GLU A 17 -11.09 7.69 -16.61
N ILE A 18 -11.11 7.70 -15.28
CA ILE A 18 -10.61 8.81 -14.46
C ILE A 18 -9.10 8.99 -14.66
N VAL A 19 -8.33 7.92 -14.62
CA VAL A 19 -6.86 7.96 -14.81
C VAL A 19 -6.53 8.46 -16.23
N ALA A 20 -7.21 7.94 -17.25
CA ALA A 20 -6.97 8.34 -18.64
C ALA A 20 -7.28 9.81 -18.91
N THR A 21 -8.20 10.42 -18.18
CA THR A 21 -8.58 11.83 -18.31
C THR A 21 -7.75 12.78 -17.46
N ASN A 22 -7.02 12.28 -16.45
CA ASN A 22 -6.20 13.09 -15.53
C ASN A 22 -4.72 12.68 -15.61
N LYS A 23 -4.11 12.87 -16.77
CA LYS A 23 -2.75 12.41 -17.09
C LYS A 23 -1.63 13.09 -16.29
N ASP A 24 -1.92 14.23 -15.72
CA ASP A 24 -1.04 15.00 -14.83
C ASP A 24 -0.93 14.39 -13.44
N ILE A 25 -1.91 13.57 -13.03
CA ILE A 25 -1.90 12.90 -11.73
C ILE A 25 -1.15 11.58 -11.86
N LYS A 26 0.03 11.49 -11.25
CA LYS A 26 0.91 10.31 -11.32
C LYS A 26 0.72 9.31 -10.18
N VAL A 27 0.21 9.74 -9.03
CA VAL A 27 0.04 8.90 -7.84
C VAL A 27 -1.42 8.82 -7.43
N TRP A 28 -1.93 7.61 -7.31
CA TRP A 28 -3.32 7.32 -6.97
C TRP A 28 -3.42 6.48 -5.70
N ASN A 29 -4.14 6.97 -4.70
CA ASN A 29 -4.41 6.18 -3.48
C ASN A 29 -5.68 5.36 -3.64
N LEU A 30 -5.58 4.06 -3.42
CA LEU A 30 -6.69 3.12 -3.51
C LEU A 30 -6.86 2.36 -2.18
N SER A 31 -7.63 2.94 -1.28
CA SER A 31 -7.96 2.31 0.01
C SER A 31 -9.19 1.41 -0.10
N LEU A 32 -9.24 0.59 -1.14
CA LEU A 32 -10.26 -0.41 -1.42
C LEU A 32 -9.68 -1.82 -1.33
N GLY A 33 -10.50 -2.77 -0.92
CA GLY A 33 -10.07 -4.16 -0.87
C GLY A 33 -11.23 -5.12 -0.71
N SER A 34 -11.11 -6.29 -1.32
CA SER A 34 -12.06 -7.38 -1.20
C SER A 34 -11.91 -8.10 0.15
N ARG A 35 -13.03 -8.59 0.67
CA ARG A 35 -13.02 -9.55 1.79
C ARG A 35 -12.56 -10.95 1.37
N LEU A 36 -12.64 -11.27 0.07
CA LEU A 36 -12.18 -12.54 -0.48
C LEU A 36 -10.65 -12.60 -0.44
N ASN A 37 -10.14 -13.79 -0.13
CA ASN A 37 -8.71 -14.05 -0.17
C ASN A 37 -8.22 -14.10 -1.63
N ILE A 38 -6.99 -13.65 -1.85
CA ILE A 38 -6.30 -13.87 -3.13
C ILE A 38 -6.02 -15.36 -3.36
N ASN A 39 -5.75 -15.72 -4.62
CA ASN A 39 -5.27 -17.04 -5.00
C ASN A 39 -3.74 -17.03 -5.07
N TYR A 40 -3.09 -18.12 -4.65
CA TYR A 40 -1.62 -18.22 -4.68
C TYR A 40 -1.06 -18.62 -6.06
N ASN A 41 -1.90 -19.04 -6.99
CA ASN A 41 -1.46 -19.52 -8.31
C ASN A 41 -1.60 -18.47 -9.41
N PHE A 42 -2.41 -17.41 -9.20
CA PHE A 42 -2.61 -16.34 -10.16
C PHE A 42 -3.05 -15.06 -9.45
N ILE A 43 -2.77 -13.91 -10.06
CA ILE A 43 -3.24 -12.61 -9.60
C ILE A 43 -4.73 -12.45 -9.92
N SER A 44 -5.43 -11.64 -9.11
CA SER A 44 -6.85 -11.37 -9.34
C SER A 44 -7.08 -10.57 -10.62
N PRO A 45 -8.25 -10.72 -11.27
CA PRO A 45 -8.61 -9.89 -12.42
C PRO A 45 -8.55 -8.40 -12.10
N GLU A 46 -8.91 -8.02 -10.89
CA GLU A 46 -8.83 -6.64 -10.39
C GLU A 46 -7.39 -6.12 -10.38
N ALA A 47 -6.46 -6.92 -9.85
CA ALA A 47 -5.04 -6.58 -9.84
C ALA A 47 -4.46 -6.47 -11.26
N TYR A 48 -4.79 -7.41 -12.13
CA TYR A 48 -4.37 -7.38 -13.53
C TYR A 48 -4.83 -6.09 -14.25
N ILE A 49 -6.09 -5.68 -14.06
CA ILE A 49 -6.61 -4.45 -14.66
C ILE A 49 -5.87 -3.22 -14.11
N LEU A 50 -5.62 -3.15 -12.80
CA LEU A 50 -4.84 -2.05 -12.22
C LEU A 50 -3.40 -2.01 -12.72
N ASP A 51 -2.76 -3.17 -12.85
CA ASP A 51 -1.41 -3.26 -13.40
C ASP A 51 -1.34 -2.77 -14.85
N LYS A 52 -2.35 -3.11 -15.66
CA LYS A 52 -2.50 -2.63 -17.02
C LYS A 52 -2.70 -1.10 -17.08
N ILE A 53 -3.59 -0.54 -16.26
CA ILE A 53 -3.83 0.91 -16.18
C ILE A 53 -2.53 1.64 -15.82
N GLN A 54 -1.75 1.14 -14.87
CA GLN A 54 -0.48 1.73 -14.46
C GLN A 54 0.53 1.74 -15.60
N PHE A 55 0.64 0.64 -16.31
CA PHE A 55 1.55 0.53 -17.44
C PHE A 55 1.17 1.47 -18.59
N GLU A 56 -0.11 1.48 -18.99
CA GLU A 56 -0.59 2.26 -20.14
C GLU A 56 -0.59 3.78 -19.89
N ASN A 57 -0.72 4.24 -18.66
CA ASN A 57 -0.84 5.67 -18.32
C ASN A 57 0.36 6.23 -17.57
N ASP A 58 1.40 5.42 -17.33
CA ASP A 58 2.58 5.83 -16.56
C ASP A 58 2.20 6.46 -15.21
N VAL A 59 1.39 5.73 -14.45
CA VAL A 59 0.94 6.11 -13.10
C VAL A 59 1.25 5.00 -12.10
N ILE A 60 1.14 5.29 -10.81
CA ILE A 60 1.32 4.29 -9.75
C ILE A 60 0.16 4.33 -8.75
N PHE A 61 -0.39 3.16 -8.43
CA PHE A 61 -1.36 3.00 -7.36
C PHE A 61 -0.67 2.65 -6.04
N VAL A 62 -1.14 3.28 -4.97
CA VAL A 62 -0.84 2.89 -3.59
C VAL A 62 -2.08 2.21 -3.03
N ILE A 63 -1.98 0.93 -2.72
CA ILE A 63 -3.11 0.09 -2.33
C ILE A 63 -2.98 -0.30 -0.85
N ALA A 64 -4.07 -0.19 -0.11
CA ALA A 64 -4.12 -0.70 1.26
C ALA A 64 -4.09 -2.24 1.29
N GLY A 65 -3.27 -2.83 2.17
CA GLY A 65 -3.03 -4.29 2.26
C GLY A 65 -4.20 -5.11 2.82
N THR A 66 -5.35 -4.48 3.01
CA THR A 66 -6.60 -5.04 3.55
C THR A 66 -6.58 -5.39 5.03
N ASN A 67 -7.75 -5.40 5.63
CA ASN A 67 -7.92 -5.64 7.06
C ASN A 67 -8.74 -6.92 7.31
N LEU A 68 -8.50 -7.54 8.45
CA LEU A 68 -9.39 -8.57 8.98
C LEU A 68 -10.75 -7.97 9.34
N SER A 69 -11.80 -8.74 9.21
CA SER A 69 -13.12 -8.34 9.68
C SER A 69 -13.17 -8.30 11.21
N SER A 70 -14.07 -7.51 11.76
CA SER A 70 -14.28 -7.46 13.22
C SER A 70 -14.59 -8.85 13.77
N GLY A 71 -13.85 -9.26 14.80
CA GLY A 71 -13.99 -10.58 15.43
C GLY A 71 -13.18 -11.72 14.78
N GLU A 72 -12.53 -11.49 13.64
CA GLU A 72 -11.60 -12.47 13.07
C GLU A 72 -10.27 -12.46 13.85
N THR A 73 -9.84 -13.64 14.29
CA THR A 73 -8.58 -13.84 15.01
C THR A 73 -7.53 -14.57 14.19
N ILE A 74 -7.93 -15.18 13.07
CA ILE A 74 -7.04 -15.92 12.20
C ILE A 74 -6.56 -14.99 11.10
N THR A 75 -5.24 -14.85 10.98
CA THR A 75 -4.62 -14.06 9.91
C THR A 75 -4.96 -14.68 8.54
N ARG A 76 -5.42 -13.86 7.61
CA ARG A 76 -5.81 -14.27 6.27
C ARG A 76 -4.88 -13.68 5.22
N PRO A 77 -4.80 -14.29 4.02
CA PRO A 77 -4.16 -13.65 2.86
C PRO A 77 -4.76 -12.29 2.56
N ILE A 78 -3.95 -11.38 2.02
CA ILE A 78 -4.42 -10.09 1.52
C ILE A 78 -5.58 -10.28 0.53
N GLY A 79 -6.42 -9.28 0.34
CA GLY A 79 -7.58 -9.32 -0.56
C GLY A 79 -7.32 -8.53 -1.83
N ALA A 80 -7.94 -8.97 -2.94
CA ALA A 80 -7.87 -8.22 -4.19
C ALA A 80 -8.34 -6.74 -4.00
N PRO A 81 -7.70 -5.78 -4.66
CA PRO A 81 -6.63 -5.87 -5.64
C PRO A 81 -5.21 -5.72 -5.05
N ALA A 82 -5.01 -5.96 -3.74
CA ALA A 82 -3.70 -5.82 -3.10
C ALA A 82 -2.66 -6.88 -3.56
N ASP A 83 -3.04 -7.75 -4.48
CA ASP A 83 -2.16 -8.67 -5.20
C ASP A 83 -1.62 -8.08 -6.51
N SER A 84 -1.86 -6.80 -6.80
CA SER A 84 -1.27 -6.08 -7.93
C SER A 84 0.26 -6.03 -7.81
N ILE A 85 0.97 -6.39 -8.88
CA ILE A 85 2.43 -6.47 -8.91
C ILE A 85 3.05 -5.08 -9.04
N ASN A 86 2.49 -4.23 -9.92
CA ASN A 86 3.04 -2.90 -10.20
C ASN A 86 2.74 -1.89 -9.10
N SER A 87 1.65 -2.04 -8.38
CA SER A 87 1.26 -1.15 -7.29
C SER A 87 2.20 -1.24 -6.09
N ILE A 88 2.20 -0.21 -5.24
CA ILE A 88 2.74 -0.31 -3.88
C ILE A 88 1.62 -0.71 -2.94
N VAL A 89 1.75 -1.88 -2.33
CA VAL A 89 0.80 -2.38 -1.31
C VAL A 89 1.34 -2.06 0.07
N VAL A 90 0.53 -1.39 0.88
CA VAL A 90 0.92 -0.86 2.19
C VAL A 90 0.15 -1.54 3.31
N ASN A 91 0.85 -2.19 4.21
CA ASN A 91 0.30 -2.69 5.46
C ASN A 91 0.46 -1.68 6.62
N SER A 92 -0.15 -2.00 7.73
CA SER A 92 -0.18 -1.14 8.90
C SER A 92 0.70 -1.66 10.02
N VAL A 93 1.40 -0.73 10.67
CA VAL A 93 2.08 -0.94 11.94
C VAL A 93 1.52 0.01 13.00
N ASP A 94 1.72 -0.35 14.28
CA ASP A 94 1.43 0.52 15.42
C ASP A 94 2.58 1.53 15.67
N LYS A 95 2.46 2.31 16.74
CA LYS A 95 3.47 3.31 17.14
C LYS A 95 4.82 2.70 17.55
N ASP A 96 4.83 1.42 17.92
CA ASP A 96 6.03 0.68 18.35
C ASP A 96 6.63 -0.14 17.19
N ASN A 97 6.18 0.17 15.95
CA ASN A 97 6.59 -0.50 14.70
C ASN A 97 6.26 -2.00 14.67
N GLN A 98 5.25 -2.44 15.42
CA GLN A 98 4.77 -3.82 15.35
C GLN A 98 3.63 -3.93 14.33
N PRO A 99 3.52 -5.05 13.61
CA PRO A 99 2.40 -5.27 12.70
C PRO A 99 1.07 -5.11 13.41
N SER A 100 0.18 -4.29 12.83
CA SER A 100 -1.16 -4.11 13.41
C SER A 100 -1.93 -5.43 13.37
N SER A 101 -2.63 -5.74 14.46
CA SER A 101 -3.32 -7.02 14.69
C SER A 101 -4.39 -7.38 13.65
N TYR A 102 -4.89 -6.39 12.94
CA TYR A 102 -5.90 -6.54 11.89
C TYR A 102 -5.31 -6.68 10.47
N SER A 103 -4.00 -6.54 10.30
CA SER A 103 -3.38 -6.62 8.97
C SER A 103 -3.46 -8.04 8.41
N ARG A 104 -3.83 -8.13 7.15
CA ARG A 104 -3.75 -9.37 6.37
C ARG A 104 -2.33 -9.55 5.85
N LYS A 105 -1.99 -10.75 5.38
CA LYS A 105 -0.60 -11.08 5.01
C LYS A 105 -0.47 -11.65 3.59
N GLY A 106 0.74 -11.47 3.02
CA GLY A 106 1.19 -12.17 1.83
C GLY A 106 1.63 -13.62 2.09
N PRO A 107 2.41 -14.18 1.18
CA PRO A 107 2.85 -13.63 -0.10
C PRO A 107 1.77 -13.65 -1.18
N VAL A 108 2.09 -13.07 -2.34
CA VAL A 108 1.33 -13.21 -3.60
C VAL A 108 2.03 -14.23 -4.49
N LEU A 109 1.29 -15.01 -5.27
CA LEU A 109 1.84 -16.05 -6.15
C LEU A 109 2.80 -17.02 -5.42
N SER A 110 2.57 -17.26 -4.13
CA SER A 110 3.40 -18.07 -3.23
C SER A 110 4.85 -17.62 -3.02
N PHE A 111 5.39 -16.74 -3.85
CA PHE A 111 6.80 -16.30 -3.81
C PHE A 111 7.01 -14.78 -3.84
N PHE A 112 6.01 -13.99 -4.29
CA PHE A 112 6.16 -12.54 -4.44
C PHE A 112 5.83 -11.83 -3.12
N ILE A 113 6.78 -11.04 -2.62
CA ILE A 113 6.61 -10.33 -1.35
C ILE A 113 5.54 -9.24 -1.50
N LYS A 114 4.44 -9.42 -0.80
CA LYS A 114 3.38 -8.44 -0.56
C LYS A 114 2.91 -8.59 0.88
N PRO A 115 2.60 -7.50 1.57
CA PRO A 115 2.66 -6.11 1.11
C PRO A 115 4.08 -5.74 0.66
N ASP A 116 4.27 -4.64 -0.09
CA ASP A 116 5.61 -4.17 -0.42
C ASP A 116 6.30 -3.57 0.81
N ILE A 117 5.57 -2.75 1.54
CA ILE A 117 6.06 -1.96 2.69
C ILE A 117 4.96 -1.78 3.75
N SER A 118 5.37 -1.25 4.90
CA SER A 118 4.43 -0.89 5.97
C SER A 118 4.62 0.54 6.44
N TYR A 119 3.57 1.11 7.01
CA TYR A 119 3.59 2.42 7.63
C TYR A 119 2.58 2.51 8.78
N TYR A 120 2.69 3.57 9.61
CA TYR A 120 1.79 3.77 10.74
C TYR A 120 0.34 3.95 10.29
N GLY A 121 -0.54 3.08 10.73
CA GLY A 121 -1.98 3.12 10.47
C GLY A 121 -2.81 2.94 11.74
N GLY A 122 -2.14 2.92 12.90
CA GLY A 122 -2.74 2.71 14.20
C GLY A 122 -3.09 1.26 14.50
N ASP A 123 -3.40 0.98 15.75
CA ASP A 123 -3.93 -0.31 16.23
C ASP A 123 -4.99 -0.07 17.31
N SER A 124 -5.61 -1.14 17.79
CA SER A 124 -6.62 -1.09 18.87
C SER A 124 -6.11 -0.43 20.15
N ARG A 125 -4.83 -0.64 20.49
CA ARG A 125 -4.19 -0.05 21.67
C ARG A 125 -3.73 1.39 21.45
N ASN A 126 -3.33 1.73 20.22
CA ASN A 126 -2.78 3.01 19.83
C ASN A 126 -3.41 3.45 18.51
N PRO A 127 -4.67 3.88 18.51
CA PRO A 127 -5.34 4.33 17.30
C PRO A 127 -4.73 5.64 16.79
N MET A 128 -4.82 5.87 15.49
CA MET A 128 -4.43 7.12 14.86
C MET A 128 -5.50 8.18 15.11
N LYS A 129 -5.08 9.38 15.51
CA LYS A 129 -5.95 10.54 15.65
C LYS A 129 -6.09 11.22 14.29
N VAL A 130 -7.32 11.46 13.87
CA VAL A 130 -7.65 12.13 12.61
C VAL A 130 -8.65 13.25 12.81
N CYS A 131 -8.63 14.24 11.91
CA CYS A 131 -9.63 15.28 11.84
C CYS A 131 -10.83 14.81 11.03
N THR A 132 -12.03 15.10 11.51
CA THR A 132 -13.29 14.88 10.79
C THR A 132 -14.08 16.18 10.76
N PRO A 133 -15.13 16.30 9.94
CA PRO A 133 -15.99 17.49 9.95
C PRO A 133 -16.62 17.81 11.31
N ASN A 134 -16.76 16.80 12.17
CA ASN A 134 -17.37 16.93 13.51
C ASN A 134 -16.33 16.98 14.65
N GLY A 135 -15.04 17.20 14.34
CA GLY A 135 -13.97 17.24 15.31
C GLY A 135 -12.94 16.11 15.13
N GLU A 136 -12.39 15.63 16.23
CA GLU A 136 -11.38 14.59 16.23
C GLU A 136 -12.02 13.20 16.33
N ALA A 137 -11.41 12.24 15.63
CA ALA A 137 -11.77 10.82 15.73
C ALA A 137 -10.52 9.95 15.86
N PHE A 138 -10.68 8.77 16.45
CA PHE A 138 -9.65 7.75 16.56
C PHE A 138 -9.95 6.61 15.59
N VAL A 139 -8.99 6.32 14.72
CA VAL A 139 -9.15 5.35 13.64
C VAL A 139 -7.97 4.38 13.60
N LYS A 140 -8.17 3.25 12.93
CA LYS A 140 -7.12 2.28 12.62
C LYS A 140 -7.43 1.59 11.29
N GLY A 141 -6.41 1.21 10.55
CA GLY A 141 -6.57 0.48 9.29
C GLY A 141 -5.44 0.73 8.31
N THR A 142 -5.19 -0.24 7.45
CA THR A 142 -4.26 -0.09 6.32
C THR A 142 -4.66 1.06 5.40
N SER A 143 -5.96 1.40 5.35
CA SER A 143 -6.51 2.54 4.63
C SER A 143 -6.00 3.90 5.14
N PHE A 144 -5.47 3.96 6.36
CA PHE A 144 -4.87 5.17 6.94
C PHE A 144 -3.34 5.18 6.80
N ALA A 145 -2.71 4.02 6.62
CA ALA A 145 -1.28 3.93 6.31
C ALA A 145 -0.98 4.29 4.85
N ALA A 146 -1.77 3.81 3.90
CA ALA A 146 -1.56 4.00 2.47
C ALA A 146 -1.47 5.47 2.02
N PRO A 147 -2.31 6.42 2.49
CA PRO A 147 -2.22 7.82 2.08
C PRO A 147 -0.89 8.51 2.45
N TRP A 148 -0.23 8.10 3.52
CA TRP A 148 1.08 8.62 3.88
C TRP A 148 2.16 8.22 2.87
N ILE A 149 2.08 7.00 2.36
CA ILE A 149 2.97 6.51 1.30
C ILE A 149 2.65 7.21 -0.01
N SER A 150 1.36 7.42 -0.34
CA SER A 150 0.95 8.20 -1.51
C SER A 150 1.54 9.61 -1.50
N ARG A 151 1.54 10.28 -0.33
CA ARG A 151 2.15 11.59 -0.17
C ARG A 151 3.66 11.56 -0.42
N LYS A 152 4.38 10.55 0.11
CA LYS A 152 5.82 10.38 -0.10
C LYS A 152 6.15 10.14 -1.57
N LEU A 153 5.41 9.24 -2.23
CA LEU A 153 5.53 8.98 -3.66
C LEU A 153 5.27 10.24 -4.50
N SER A 154 4.22 10.98 -4.16
CA SER A 154 3.90 12.22 -4.87
C SER A 154 5.04 13.25 -4.75
N TYR A 155 5.71 13.32 -3.60
CA TYR A 155 6.90 14.16 -3.44
C TYR A 155 8.06 13.68 -4.32
N LEU A 156 8.37 12.38 -4.29
CA LEU A 156 9.46 11.80 -5.08
C LEU A 156 9.24 11.99 -6.60
N ILE A 157 8.01 11.82 -7.07
CA ILE A 157 7.69 11.91 -8.50
C ILE A 157 7.48 13.36 -8.94
N ASN A 158 6.63 14.12 -8.26
CA ASN A 158 6.20 15.45 -8.75
C ASN A 158 7.17 16.57 -8.34
N ILE A 159 7.89 16.43 -7.23
CA ILE A 159 8.82 17.47 -6.76
C ILE A 159 10.26 17.13 -7.16
N LEU A 160 10.68 15.88 -6.99
CA LEU A 160 12.06 15.47 -7.35
C LEU A 160 12.17 14.99 -8.81
N GLY A 161 11.07 14.84 -9.53
CA GLY A 161 11.06 14.44 -10.95
C GLY A 161 11.47 12.99 -11.20
N LEU A 162 11.39 12.11 -10.21
CA LEU A 162 11.76 10.71 -10.37
C LEU A 162 10.69 9.94 -11.14
N SER A 163 11.10 8.93 -11.89
CA SER A 163 10.16 7.99 -12.49
C SER A 163 9.44 7.19 -11.39
N ARG A 164 8.25 6.66 -11.70
CA ARG A 164 7.47 5.83 -10.76
C ARG A 164 8.26 4.63 -10.25
N ASP A 165 9.05 4.01 -11.12
CA ASP A 165 9.79 2.79 -10.79
C ASP A 165 10.96 3.11 -9.84
N ILE A 166 11.67 4.21 -10.08
CA ILE A 166 12.71 4.71 -9.19
C ILE A 166 12.13 5.12 -7.84
N ALA A 167 11.01 5.85 -7.83
CA ALA A 167 10.36 6.26 -6.60
C ALA A 167 9.87 5.06 -5.77
N LYS A 168 9.32 4.02 -6.43
CA LYS A 168 8.95 2.75 -5.79
C LYS A 168 10.19 2.05 -5.22
N ALA A 169 11.26 1.94 -5.99
CA ALA A 169 12.50 1.30 -5.56
C ALA A 169 13.11 1.99 -4.34
N LEU A 170 13.15 3.33 -4.32
CA LEU A 170 13.64 4.10 -3.17
C LEU A 170 12.81 3.88 -1.90
N LEU A 171 11.48 3.83 -2.02
CA LEU A 171 10.61 3.54 -0.87
C LEU A 171 10.86 2.15 -0.31
N ILE A 172 11.00 1.14 -1.18
CA ILE A 172 11.29 -0.24 -0.76
C ILE A 172 12.70 -0.32 -0.14
N HIS A 173 13.69 0.30 -0.78
CA HIS A 173 15.08 0.29 -0.29
C HIS A 173 15.22 0.99 1.07
N SER A 174 14.53 2.11 1.28
CA SER A 174 14.56 2.85 2.55
C SER A 174 13.79 2.17 3.67
N ALA A 175 12.94 1.19 3.38
CA ALA A 175 12.17 0.49 4.39
C ALA A 175 13.08 -0.31 5.32
N THR A 176 12.86 -0.19 6.63
CA THR A 176 13.70 -0.81 7.65
C THR A 176 12.90 -1.75 8.53
N GLY A 177 13.58 -2.74 9.10
CA GLY A 177 13.01 -3.64 10.11
C GLY A 177 12.83 -5.09 9.67
N TRP A 178 12.94 -5.38 8.39
CA TRP A 178 12.83 -6.75 7.90
C TRP A 178 14.10 -7.59 8.17
N ASP A 179 15.24 -6.94 8.33
CA ASP A 179 16.52 -7.52 8.75
C ASP A 179 16.55 -7.86 10.24
N ARG A 180 15.63 -7.29 11.01
CA ARG A 180 15.41 -7.68 12.40
C ARG A 180 14.64 -8.99 12.41
N GLN A 181 15.30 -10.10 12.64
CA GLN A 181 14.83 -11.50 12.62
C GLN A 181 13.51 -11.82 13.36
N GLN A 182 12.78 -10.84 13.83
CA GLN A 182 11.59 -10.97 14.68
C GLN A 182 10.28 -10.57 14.02
N ILE A 183 10.31 -9.95 12.82
CA ILE A 183 9.08 -9.48 12.15
C ILE A 183 8.84 -10.30 10.88
N ASP A 184 7.67 -10.88 10.76
CA ASP A 184 7.27 -11.68 9.59
C ASP A 184 7.16 -10.80 8.34
N PRO A 185 8.00 -11.01 7.30
CA PRO A 185 7.94 -10.23 6.06
C PRO A 185 6.59 -10.33 5.34
N SER A 186 5.84 -11.39 5.56
CA SER A 186 4.49 -11.52 4.99
C SER A 186 3.50 -10.49 5.56
N LEU A 187 3.80 -9.89 6.73
CA LEU A 187 3.01 -8.84 7.37
C LEU A 187 3.52 -7.44 7.08
N VAL A 188 4.84 -7.23 6.99
CA VAL A 188 5.43 -5.89 6.86
C VAL A 188 6.10 -5.63 5.51
N GLY A 189 6.21 -6.63 4.65
CA GLY A 189 6.91 -6.54 3.38
C GLY A 189 8.42 -6.36 3.58
N HIS A 190 9.00 -5.43 2.82
CA HIS A 190 10.41 -5.04 2.94
C HIS A 190 10.69 -4.17 4.17
N GLY A 191 9.69 -3.90 5.01
CA GLY A 191 9.85 -3.17 6.25
C GLY A 191 9.01 -1.90 6.33
N ILE A 192 9.42 -1.00 7.25
CA ILE A 192 8.69 0.22 7.59
C ILE A 192 9.41 1.40 6.97
N VAL A 193 8.67 2.20 6.19
CA VAL A 193 9.22 3.38 5.53
C VAL A 193 9.51 4.48 6.56
N PRO A 194 10.67 5.16 6.48
CA PRO A 194 11.02 6.25 7.37
C PRO A 194 10.00 7.40 7.35
N ILE A 195 9.90 8.11 8.50
CA ILE A 195 8.98 9.24 8.62
C ILE A 195 9.45 10.41 7.76
N ARG A 196 10.74 10.74 7.81
CA ARG A 196 11.31 11.87 7.08
C ARG A 196 11.62 11.50 5.64
N ILE A 197 11.39 12.42 4.73
CA ILE A 197 11.65 12.20 3.31
C ILE A 197 13.16 12.14 3.04
N GLU A 198 13.94 12.88 3.81
CA GLU A 198 15.40 12.91 3.73
C GLU A 198 16.01 11.52 3.97
N ASP A 199 15.43 10.75 4.88
CA ASP A 199 15.89 9.38 5.21
C ASP A 199 15.57 8.38 4.07
N ILE A 200 14.75 8.79 3.10
CA ILE A 200 14.43 7.99 1.92
C ILE A 200 15.40 8.31 0.76
N ILE A 201 15.81 9.57 0.64
CA ILE A 201 16.57 10.05 -0.53
C ILE A 201 18.07 10.17 -0.28
N ASN A 202 18.51 10.25 0.97
CA ASN A 202 19.92 10.38 1.30
C ASN A 202 20.53 9.01 1.56
N SER A 203 21.67 8.76 0.96
CA SER A 203 22.52 7.61 1.30
C SER A 203 23.10 7.80 2.69
N LYS A 204 23.36 6.72 3.41
CA LYS A 204 24.16 6.76 4.64
C LYS A 204 25.62 7.09 4.30
N ASP A 205 26.38 7.51 5.29
CA ASP A 205 27.78 7.95 5.12
C ASP A 205 28.70 6.84 4.54
N ASP A 206 28.32 5.57 4.70
CA ASP A 206 29.05 4.39 4.25
C ASP A 206 28.40 3.70 3.04
N GLU A 207 27.36 4.30 2.44
CA GLU A 207 26.63 3.75 1.31
C GLU A 207 26.73 4.66 0.07
N ILE A 208 26.84 4.06 -1.11
CA ILE A 208 26.66 4.73 -2.39
C ILE A 208 25.46 4.09 -3.08
N GLN A 209 24.44 4.87 -3.37
CA GLN A 209 23.25 4.42 -4.08
C GLN A 209 23.40 4.72 -5.57
N PHE A 210 23.29 3.69 -6.40
CA PHE A 210 23.25 3.82 -7.85
C PHE A 210 21.84 3.47 -8.34
N ILE A 211 21.35 4.29 -9.24
CA ILE A 211 20.12 4.04 -10.00
C ILE A 211 20.54 3.88 -11.46
N ILE A 212 20.37 2.69 -11.98
CA ILE A 212 20.71 2.34 -13.37
C ILE A 212 19.42 2.20 -14.18
#